data_365c7c6551dd361cdeed023f6cdc6bd6
#
_entry.id   365c7c6551dd361cdeed023f6cdc6bd6
#
_cell.length_a   1.000
_cell.length_b   1.000
_cell.length_c   1.000
_cell.angle_alpha   90.00
_cell.angle_beta   90.00
_cell.angle_gamma   90.00
#
_symmetry.space_group_name_H-M   'P 1'
#
loop_
_entity.id
_entity.type
_entity.pdbx_description
1 polymer ?
#
loop_
_entity_poly.entity_id
_entity_poly.type
_entity_poly.pdbx_seq_one_letter_code
_entity_poly.pdbx_strand_id
1 'polypeptide(L)'
;WVAIIMTIIAIVTKWIPAKMTQITSHLSKDEGNLIFGLSAAQAAATLAAAMIGYQIGLINSAVLNGTVVMILLTCTISSVVTEHASRKIAISEAKRDINRQKVGIPKVLIPISNPQTMPLLIDISNLIKPKEERNSLFALQIHQNNYTETSAKLMDKAMKIASATENVLEPIVKSDFNVANCIVETANEKGISDIVIGIHQKANIVDTFLGSTTTSLINSTFNQNLIISSTKKPLNSLHRVVVAVPNNAENEAGFTLWFDRIYNICVQLSIKALFYTNELTKKTIEQLCDNYEFTNVEFRELSAWED
;
A
#
# COMPACT_ATOMS: atom_id res chain seq x y z
N TRP A 1 35.71 -5.53 27.06
CA TRP A 1 36.04 -4.14 26.81
C TRP A 1 36.40 -3.90 25.35
N VAL A 2 37.28 -4.72 24.74
CA VAL A 2 37.72 -4.55 23.33
C VAL A 2 36.53 -4.49 22.37
N ALA A 3 35.57 -5.41 22.44
CA ALA A 3 34.39 -5.45 21.57
C ALA A 3 33.53 -4.17 21.67
N ILE A 4 33.36 -3.63 22.87
CA ILE A 4 32.55 -2.43 23.11
C ILE A 4 33.24 -1.22 22.47
N ILE A 5 34.53 -1.05 22.69
CA ILE A 5 35.30 0.05 22.12
C ILE A 5 35.27 -0.03 20.57
N MET A 6 35.50 -1.22 20.00
CA MET A 6 35.46 -1.43 18.55
C MET A 6 34.07 -1.10 17.96
N THR A 7 32.99 -1.51 18.66
CA THR A 7 31.62 -1.22 18.22
C THR A 7 31.33 0.30 18.23
N ILE A 8 31.71 1.00 19.29
CA ILE A 8 31.52 2.46 19.37
C ILE A 8 32.27 3.18 18.24
N ILE A 9 33.54 2.82 18.03
CA ILE A 9 34.35 3.41 16.95
C ILE A 9 33.73 3.12 15.59
N ALA A 10 33.28 1.89 15.33
CA ALA A 10 32.63 1.50 14.09
C ALA A 10 31.35 2.30 13.82
N ILE A 11 30.51 2.52 14.83
CA ILE A 11 29.29 3.32 14.73
C ILE A 11 29.63 4.80 14.44
N VAL A 12 30.53 5.39 15.21
CA VAL A 12 30.90 6.82 15.06
C VAL A 12 31.52 7.10 13.69
N THR A 13 32.41 6.25 13.21
CA THR A 13 33.06 6.39 11.89
C THR A 13 32.08 6.28 10.74
N LYS A 14 30.94 5.64 10.89
CA LYS A 14 29.87 5.56 9.88
C LYS A 14 28.82 6.65 10.04
N TRP A 15 28.58 7.07 11.28
CA TRP A 15 27.62 8.15 11.54
C TRP A 15 28.08 9.50 11.03
N ILE A 16 29.38 9.84 11.17
CA ILE A 16 29.95 11.11 10.73
C ILE A 16 29.77 11.29 9.20
N PRO A 17 30.21 10.37 8.32
CA PRO A 17 30.01 10.52 6.88
C PRO A 17 28.54 10.56 6.46
N ALA A 18 27.69 9.74 7.08
CA ALA A 18 26.25 9.76 6.81
C ALA A 18 25.64 11.13 7.12
N LYS A 19 26.07 11.76 8.24
CA LYS A 19 25.63 13.10 8.62
C LYS A 19 26.16 14.17 7.68
N MET A 20 27.41 14.06 7.24
CA MET A 20 27.99 14.96 6.25
C MET A 20 27.24 14.87 4.91
N THR A 21 26.96 13.66 4.43
CA THR A 21 26.18 13.46 3.19
C THR A 21 24.78 14.04 3.33
N GLN A 22 24.12 13.84 4.48
CA GLN A 22 22.80 14.44 4.74
C GLN A 22 22.82 15.95 4.57
N ILE A 23 23.82 16.64 5.14
CA ILE A 23 23.92 18.10 5.10
C ILE A 23 24.28 18.58 3.69
N THR A 24 25.27 17.97 3.06
CA THR A 24 25.76 18.38 1.73
C THR A 24 24.72 18.16 0.62
N SER A 25 23.95 17.08 0.70
CA SER A 25 22.93 16.75 -0.29
C SER A 25 21.54 17.26 0.08
N HIS A 26 21.40 18.07 1.13
CA HIS A 26 20.13 18.63 1.62
C HIS A 26 19.05 17.57 1.87
N LEU A 27 19.45 16.39 2.35
CA LEU A 27 18.55 15.28 2.64
C LEU A 27 17.81 15.47 3.97
N SER A 28 16.64 14.85 4.08
CA SER A 28 15.86 14.80 5.32
C SER A 28 16.60 14.02 6.43
N LYS A 29 16.16 14.17 7.67
CA LYS A 29 16.75 13.42 8.80
C LYS A 29 16.58 11.92 8.64
N ASP A 30 15.45 11.48 8.09
CA ASP A 30 15.15 10.08 7.91
C ASP A 30 15.95 9.46 6.76
N GLU A 31 16.20 10.20 5.67
CA GLU A 31 17.13 9.81 4.61
C GLU A 31 18.58 9.71 5.11
N GLY A 32 19.01 10.64 5.95
CA GLY A 32 20.31 10.57 6.62
C GLY A 32 20.46 9.34 7.52
N ASN A 33 19.43 9.00 8.28
CA ASN A 33 19.38 7.79 9.10
C ASN A 33 19.38 6.52 8.24
N LEU A 34 18.69 6.52 7.10
CA LEU A 34 18.73 5.42 6.14
C LEU A 34 20.14 5.17 5.60
N ILE A 35 20.84 6.23 5.19
CA ILE A 35 22.25 6.15 4.72
C ILE A 35 23.14 5.57 5.83
N PHE A 36 22.99 6.06 7.06
CA PHE A 36 23.71 5.51 8.20
C PHE A 36 23.41 4.04 8.40
N GLY A 37 22.14 3.65 8.46
CA GLY A 37 21.71 2.26 8.65
C GLY A 37 22.30 1.34 7.57
N LEU A 38 22.18 1.68 6.29
CA LEU A 38 22.70 0.88 5.18
C LEU A 38 24.24 0.79 5.18
N SER A 39 24.95 1.83 5.65
CA SER A 39 26.42 1.86 5.69
C SER A 39 27.02 1.25 6.95
N ALA A 40 26.26 1.10 8.04
CA ALA A 40 26.74 0.64 9.32
C ALA A 40 26.94 -0.89 9.40
N ALA A 41 26.22 -1.65 8.57
CA ALA A 41 26.38 -3.10 8.53
C ALA A 41 27.75 -3.49 7.96
N GLN A 42 28.52 -4.24 8.76
CA GLN A 42 29.81 -4.82 8.35
C GLN A 42 29.74 -6.32 8.62
N ALA A 43 30.01 -7.14 7.62
CA ALA A 43 29.91 -8.58 7.77
C ALA A 43 31.12 -9.33 7.18
N ALA A 44 30.99 -9.92 6.01
CA ALA A 44 31.91 -10.90 5.48
C ALA A 44 33.35 -10.38 5.28
N ALA A 45 33.51 -9.20 4.69
CA ALA A 45 34.84 -8.66 4.43
C ALA A 45 35.62 -8.32 5.71
N THR A 46 34.94 -7.77 6.71
CA THR A 46 35.55 -7.46 8.01
C THR A 46 35.96 -8.72 8.76
N LEU A 47 35.11 -9.76 8.73
CA LEU A 47 35.42 -11.04 9.36
C LEU A 47 36.58 -11.73 8.64
N ALA A 48 36.60 -11.76 7.30
CA ALA A 48 37.70 -12.34 6.53
C ALA A 48 39.05 -11.63 6.81
N ALA A 49 39.06 -10.30 6.83
CA ALA A 49 40.26 -9.54 7.15
C ALA A 49 40.76 -9.83 8.58
N ALA A 50 39.84 -9.92 9.56
CA ALA A 50 40.18 -10.25 10.95
C ALA A 50 40.72 -11.69 11.06
N MET A 51 40.12 -12.67 10.35
CA MET A 51 40.62 -14.04 10.34
C MET A 51 42.03 -14.16 9.74
N ILE A 52 42.28 -13.50 8.62
CA ILE A 52 43.62 -13.46 8.00
C ILE A 52 44.62 -12.80 8.95
N GLY A 53 44.27 -11.66 9.54
CA GLY A 53 45.13 -10.98 10.50
C GLY A 53 45.47 -11.84 11.72
N TYR A 54 44.52 -12.67 12.19
CA TYR A 54 44.76 -13.63 13.25
C TYR A 54 45.69 -14.78 12.82
N GLN A 55 45.47 -15.33 11.61
CA GLN A 55 46.31 -16.43 11.10
C GLN A 55 47.78 -16.06 10.93
N ILE A 56 48.07 -14.83 10.48
CA ILE A 56 49.44 -14.33 10.31
C ILE A 56 50.02 -13.70 11.60
N GLY A 57 49.30 -13.78 12.73
CA GLY A 57 49.77 -13.35 14.03
C GLY A 57 49.77 -11.82 14.27
N LEU A 58 49.09 -11.02 13.41
CA LEU A 58 49.00 -9.57 13.60
C LEU A 58 48.00 -9.16 14.69
N ILE A 59 46.97 -9.97 14.92
CA ILE A 59 45.97 -9.71 15.96
C ILE A 59 45.80 -10.93 16.86
N ASN A 60 45.40 -10.67 18.12
CA ASN A 60 45.18 -11.74 19.08
C ASN A 60 43.71 -12.20 19.07
N SER A 61 43.43 -13.32 19.77
CA SER A 61 42.10 -13.90 19.90
C SER A 61 41.06 -12.93 20.50
N ALA A 62 41.46 -12.02 21.37
CA ALA A 62 40.56 -11.05 21.98
C ALA A 62 40.03 -10.04 20.93
N VAL A 63 40.87 -9.63 19.99
CA VAL A 63 40.47 -8.74 18.90
C VAL A 63 39.58 -9.49 17.90
N LEU A 64 39.91 -10.75 17.54
CA LEU A 64 39.08 -11.55 16.66
C LEU A 64 37.68 -11.77 17.25
N ASN A 65 37.57 -12.18 18.52
CA ASN A 65 36.29 -12.35 19.19
C ASN A 65 35.55 -11.01 19.32
N GLY A 66 36.25 -9.92 19.58
CA GLY A 66 35.70 -8.57 19.60
C GLY A 66 35.10 -8.15 18.24
N THR A 67 35.74 -8.52 17.14
CA THR A 67 35.23 -8.28 15.79
C THR A 67 33.92 -9.03 15.54
N VAL A 68 33.78 -10.29 15.96
CA VAL A 68 32.53 -11.04 15.82
C VAL A 68 31.38 -10.36 16.58
N VAL A 69 31.62 -9.97 17.82
CA VAL A 69 30.62 -9.27 18.65
C VAL A 69 30.26 -7.90 18.03
N MET A 70 31.26 -7.16 17.55
CA MET A 70 31.05 -5.88 16.85
C MET A 70 30.16 -6.05 15.62
N ILE A 71 30.39 -7.08 14.80
CA ILE A 71 29.58 -7.39 13.61
C ILE A 71 28.13 -7.66 14.01
N LEU A 72 27.89 -8.51 15.01
CA LEU A 72 26.53 -8.80 15.49
C LEU A 72 25.80 -7.53 15.94
N LEU A 73 26.45 -6.71 16.74
CA LEU A 73 25.86 -5.47 17.26
C LEU A 73 25.59 -4.46 16.14
N THR A 74 26.56 -4.24 15.24
CA THR A 74 26.39 -3.30 14.13
C THR A 74 25.31 -3.75 13.14
N CYS A 75 25.19 -5.04 12.83
CA CYS A 75 24.13 -5.57 11.98
C CYS A 75 22.75 -5.40 12.61
N THR A 76 22.62 -5.65 13.92
CA THR A 76 21.35 -5.46 14.63
C THR A 76 20.93 -3.99 14.64
N ILE A 77 21.84 -3.08 14.99
CA ILE A 77 21.58 -1.64 15.00
C ILE A 77 21.24 -1.14 13.57
N SER A 78 22.00 -1.57 12.58
CA SER A 78 21.77 -1.27 11.17
C SER A 78 20.37 -1.68 10.73
N SER A 79 19.95 -2.91 11.02
CA SER A 79 18.62 -3.42 10.65
C SER A 79 17.51 -2.57 11.25
N VAL A 80 17.56 -2.30 12.56
CA VAL A 80 16.53 -1.50 13.25
C VAL A 80 16.47 -0.07 12.73
N VAL A 81 17.62 0.58 12.53
CA VAL A 81 17.66 1.95 12.03
C VAL A 81 17.17 2.04 10.59
N THR A 82 17.57 1.10 9.74
CA THR A 82 17.14 1.03 8.33
C THR A 82 15.64 0.83 8.23
N GLU A 83 15.08 -0.13 8.99
CA GLU A 83 13.63 -0.39 9.01
C GLU A 83 12.84 0.85 9.43
N HIS A 84 13.22 1.48 10.54
CA HIS A 84 12.55 2.69 11.01
C HIS A 84 12.65 3.85 10.03
N ALA A 85 13.81 4.08 9.44
CA ALA A 85 14.05 5.18 8.51
C ALA A 85 13.30 4.95 7.18
N SER A 86 13.38 3.74 6.60
CA SER A 86 12.69 3.41 5.35
C SER A 86 11.17 3.50 5.50
N ARG A 87 10.63 3.03 6.63
CA ARG A 87 9.18 3.13 6.93
C ARG A 87 8.72 4.59 7.00
N LYS A 88 9.48 5.47 7.68
CA LYS A 88 9.14 6.90 7.74
C LYS A 88 9.24 7.60 6.39
N ILE A 89 10.26 7.27 5.58
CA ILE A 89 10.40 7.80 4.22
C ILE A 89 9.22 7.37 3.37
N ALA A 90 8.88 6.08 3.35
CA ALA A 90 7.73 5.56 2.62
C ALA A 90 6.42 6.27 3.00
N ILE A 91 6.16 6.47 4.30
CA ILE A 91 4.99 7.21 4.79
C ILE A 91 5.03 8.68 4.32
N SER A 92 6.19 9.33 4.35
CA SER A 92 6.31 10.74 3.95
C SER A 92 6.16 10.94 2.44
N GLU A 93 6.69 10.03 1.63
CA GLU A 93 6.53 10.03 0.17
C GLU A 93 5.07 9.76 -0.20
N ALA A 94 4.45 8.77 0.41
CA ALA A 94 3.06 8.50 0.20
C ALA A 94 2.13 9.65 0.61
N LYS A 95 2.42 10.37 1.72
CA LYS A 95 1.72 11.60 2.08
C LYS A 95 1.93 12.72 1.05
N ARG A 96 3.11 12.83 0.45
CA ARG A 96 3.39 13.78 -0.65
C ARG A 96 2.62 13.42 -1.91
N ASP A 97 2.54 12.13 -2.25
CA ASP A 97 1.80 11.65 -3.41
C ASP A 97 0.28 11.78 -3.22
N ILE A 98 -0.21 11.56 -2.00
CA ILE A 98 -1.61 11.83 -1.63
C ILE A 98 -1.94 13.33 -1.78
N ASN A 99 -1.06 14.23 -1.34
CA ASN A 99 -1.25 15.67 -1.53
C ASN A 99 -1.15 16.08 -3.01
N ARG A 100 -0.39 15.34 -3.84
CA ARG A 100 -0.37 15.51 -5.29
C ARG A 100 -1.60 14.90 -5.95
N GLN A 101 -2.09 13.76 -5.46
CA GLN A 101 -3.33 13.14 -5.94
C GLN A 101 -4.60 13.91 -5.52
N LYS A 102 -4.59 14.68 -4.41
CA LYS A 102 -5.67 15.64 -4.09
C LYS A 102 -5.88 16.70 -5.16
N VAL A 103 -4.92 16.88 -6.05
CA VAL A 103 -5.00 17.79 -7.21
C VAL A 103 -5.35 17.03 -8.50
N GLY A 104 -5.31 15.70 -8.51
CA GLY A 104 -5.59 14.85 -9.66
C GLY A 104 -6.98 14.23 -9.61
N ILE A 105 -7.62 14.15 -10.77
CA ILE A 105 -8.87 13.41 -10.96
C ILE A 105 -8.63 11.93 -10.63
N PRO A 106 -9.38 11.33 -9.66
CA PRO A 106 -9.22 9.93 -9.33
C PRO A 106 -9.55 9.06 -10.54
N LYS A 107 -8.66 8.11 -10.86
CA LYS A 107 -8.83 7.15 -11.96
C LYS A 107 -9.01 5.75 -11.39
N VAL A 108 -10.07 5.07 -11.80
CA VAL A 108 -10.45 3.76 -11.28
C VAL A 108 -10.32 2.71 -12.36
N LEU A 109 -9.52 1.67 -12.10
CA LEU A 109 -9.37 0.51 -12.98
C LEU A 109 -10.25 -0.64 -12.49
N ILE A 110 -11.05 -1.19 -13.40
CA ILE A 110 -11.98 -2.29 -13.14
C ILE A 110 -11.59 -3.47 -14.04
N PRO A 111 -10.86 -4.46 -13.53
CA PRO A 111 -10.64 -5.72 -14.26
C PRO A 111 -11.95 -6.49 -14.43
N ILE A 112 -12.36 -6.70 -15.70
CA ILE A 112 -13.63 -7.33 -16.04
C ILE A 112 -13.38 -8.75 -16.55
N SER A 113 -13.83 -9.75 -15.79
CA SER A 113 -13.75 -11.16 -16.18
C SER A 113 -15.08 -11.90 -16.06
N ASN A 114 -15.97 -11.44 -15.17
CA ASN A 114 -17.22 -12.13 -14.88
C ASN A 114 -18.44 -11.21 -15.11
N PRO A 115 -19.38 -11.63 -15.99
CA PRO A 115 -20.61 -10.87 -16.28
C PRO A 115 -21.52 -10.64 -15.07
N GLN A 116 -21.44 -11.50 -14.05
CA GLN A 116 -22.31 -11.44 -12.86
C GLN A 116 -21.83 -10.40 -11.83
N THR A 117 -20.52 -10.26 -11.66
CA THR A 117 -19.92 -9.31 -10.70
C THR A 117 -19.69 -7.93 -11.30
N MET A 118 -19.55 -7.85 -12.63
CA MET A 118 -19.25 -6.63 -13.35
C MET A 118 -20.17 -5.44 -13.03
N PRO A 119 -21.52 -5.57 -13.00
CA PRO A 119 -22.38 -4.43 -12.69
C PRO A 119 -22.07 -3.82 -11.33
N LEU A 120 -21.88 -4.67 -10.34
CA LEU A 120 -21.57 -4.26 -8.98
C LEU A 120 -20.22 -3.57 -8.85
N LEU A 121 -19.19 -4.06 -9.57
CA LEU A 121 -17.87 -3.43 -9.59
C LEU A 121 -17.93 -2.03 -10.21
N ILE A 122 -18.74 -1.85 -11.25
CA ILE A 122 -19.00 -0.53 -11.85
C ILE A 122 -19.73 0.38 -10.87
N ASP A 123 -20.76 -0.12 -10.17
CA ASP A 123 -21.50 0.65 -9.16
C ASP A 123 -20.60 1.11 -8.00
N ILE A 124 -19.76 0.22 -7.45
CA ILE A 124 -18.79 0.59 -6.42
C ILE A 124 -17.81 1.63 -6.95
N SER A 125 -17.29 1.43 -8.17
CA SER A 125 -16.34 2.35 -8.80
C SER A 125 -16.94 3.74 -9.04
N ASN A 126 -18.24 3.82 -9.28
CA ASN A 126 -18.96 5.10 -9.34
C ASN A 126 -19.07 5.78 -7.97
N LEU A 127 -19.31 5.01 -6.91
CA LEU A 127 -19.53 5.54 -5.58
C LEU A 127 -18.25 5.99 -4.86
N ILE A 128 -17.10 5.41 -5.17
CA ILE A 128 -15.83 5.76 -4.51
C ILE A 128 -15.18 7.03 -5.03
N LYS A 129 -15.63 7.58 -6.14
CA LYS A 129 -15.13 8.82 -6.75
C LYS A 129 -16.15 9.96 -6.60
N PRO A 130 -15.73 11.23 -6.73
CA PRO A 130 -16.66 12.35 -6.81
C PRO A 130 -17.66 12.18 -7.96
N LYS A 131 -18.90 12.58 -7.73
CA LYS A 131 -20.00 12.41 -8.71
C LYS A 131 -19.77 13.19 -10.00
N GLU A 132 -19.08 14.31 -9.91
CA GLU A 132 -18.75 15.22 -11.00
C GLU A 132 -17.73 14.62 -11.98
N GLU A 133 -16.92 13.66 -11.54
CA GLU A 133 -15.86 13.06 -12.32
C GLU A 133 -16.36 11.93 -13.21
N ARG A 134 -16.80 12.26 -14.42
CA ARG A 134 -17.47 11.32 -15.35
C ARG A 134 -16.50 10.47 -16.18
N ASN A 135 -15.26 10.92 -16.42
CA ASN A 135 -14.29 10.32 -17.34
C ASN A 135 -13.12 9.62 -16.63
N SER A 136 -13.37 9.01 -15.48
CA SER A 136 -12.32 8.45 -14.64
C SER A 136 -12.38 6.94 -14.47
N LEU A 137 -13.22 6.24 -15.24
CA LEU A 137 -13.38 4.79 -15.17
C LEU A 137 -12.70 4.10 -16.34
N PHE A 138 -11.94 3.05 -16.04
CA PHE A 138 -11.24 2.21 -17.01
C PHE A 138 -11.63 0.75 -16.82
N ALA A 139 -12.11 0.10 -17.89
CA ALA A 139 -12.41 -1.33 -17.88
C ALA A 139 -11.27 -2.11 -18.52
N LEU A 140 -10.63 -2.99 -17.75
CA LEU A 140 -9.56 -3.84 -18.26
C LEU A 140 -10.06 -5.25 -18.50
N GLN A 141 -9.92 -5.72 -19.72
CA GLN A 141 -10.15 -7.11 -20.11
C GLN A 141 -8.84 -7.77 -20.51
N ILE A 142 -8.50 -8.89 -19.85
CA ILE A 142 -7.27 -9.62 -20.08
C ILE A 142 -7.59 -10.97 -20.72
N HIS A 143 -6.90 -11.29 -21.82
CA HIS A 143 -7.02 -12.56 -22.52
C HIS A 143 -5.73 -13.35 -22.42
N GLN A 144 -5.84 -14.65 -22.15
CA GLN A 144 -4.71 -15.59 -22.23
C GLN A 144 -4.59 -16.18 -23.63
N ASN A 145 -5.67 -16.15 -24.42
CA ASN A 145 -5.78 -16.61 -25.79
C ASN A 145 -6.54 -15.56 -26.63
N ASN A 146 -6.89 -15.89 -27.87
CA ASN A 146 -7.55 -14.95 -28.78
C ASN A 146 -8.79 -14.26 -28.20
N TYR A 147 -8.92 -12.98 -28.51
CA TYR A 147 -10.10 -12.17 -28.23
C TYR A 147 -11.35 -12.80 -28.86
N THR A 148 -12.36 -13.09 -28.08
CA THR A 148 -13.57 -13.77 -28.55
C THR A 148 -14.73 -12.79 -28.67
N GLU A 149 -15.75 -13.13 -29.48
CA GLU A 149 -16.99 -12.36 -29.58
C GLU A 149 -17.71 -12.21 -28.22
N THR A 150 -17.59 -13.21 -27.36
CA THR A 150 -18.13 -13.15 -25.99
C THR A 150 -17.44 -12.06 -25.14
N SER A 151 -16.15 -11.87 -25.34
CA SER A 151 -15.36 -10.83 -24.68
C SER A 151 -15.78 -9.43 -25.12
N ALA A 152 -16.00 -9.24 -26.42
CA ALA A 152 -16.52 -7.98 -26.96
C ALA A 152 -17.89 -7.63 -26.37
N LYS A 153 -18.82 -8.59 -26.35
CA LYS A 153 -20.16 -8.42 -25.77
C LYS A 153 -20.12 -8.05 -24.29
N LEU A 154 -19.15 -8.61 -23.53
CA LEU A 154 -18.97 -8.28 -22.12
C LEU A 154 -18.54 -6.82 -21.94
N MET A 155 -17.58 -6.35 -22.73
CA MET A 155 -17.10 -4.97 -22.70
C MET A 155 -18.21 -3.98 -23.11
N ASP A 156 -18.96 -4.27 -24.18
CA ASP A 156 -20.10 -3.46 -24.60
C ASP A 156 -21.17 -3.34 -23.51
N LYS A 157 -21.42 -4.44 -22.81
CA LYS A 157 -22.35 -4.44 -21.67
C LYS A 157 -21.84 -3.57 -20.53
N ALA A 158 -20.55 -3.61 -20.23
CA ALA A 158 -19.93 -2.78 -19.21
C ALA A 158 -20.07 -1.29 -19.53
N MET A 159 -19.77 -0.90 -20.76
CA MET A 159 -19.92 0.49 -21.22
C MET A 159 -21.37 0.97 -21.14
N LYS A 160 -22.35 0.13 -21.50
CA LYS A 160 -23.77 0.46 -21.36
C LYS A 160 -24.20 0.68 -19.92
N ILE A 161 -23.70 -0.13 -18.98
CA ILE A 161 -23.99 0.02 -17.55
C ILE A 161 -23.40 1.33 -17.01
N ALA A 162 -22.15 1.65 -17.36
CA ALA A 162 -21.54 2.91 -16.95
C ALA A 162 -22.27 4.12 -17.53
N SER A 163 -22.67 4.05 -18.79
CA SER A 163 -23.43 5.13 -19.48
C SER A 163 -24.80 5.37 -18.85
N ALA A 164 -25.44 4.33 -18.31
CA ALA A 164 -26.74 4.47 -17.61
C ALA A 164 -26.62 5.31 -16.32
N THR A 165 -25.41 5.47 -15.77
CA THR A 165 -25.09 6.33 -14.62
C THR A 165 -24.36 7.61 -15.03
N GLU A 166 -24.46 8.02 -16.29
CA GLU A 166 -23.79 9.19 -16.88
C GLU A 166 -22.24 9.16 -16.78
N ASN A 167 -21.64 7.98 -16.62
CA ASN A 167 -20.20 7.82 -16.59
C ASN A 167 -19.67 7.26 -17.92
N VAL A 168 -18.46 7.69 -18.28
CA VAL A 168 -17.72 7.15 -19.41
C VAL A 168 -16.76 6.07 -18.90
N LEU A 169 -16.85 4.88 -19.49
CA LEU A 169 -15.97 3.76 -19.19
C LEU A 169 -15.03 3.54 -20.37
N GLU A 170 -13.74 3.83 -20.20
CA GLU A 170 -12.72 3.61 -21.23
C GLU A 170 -12.35 2.13 -21.30
N PRO A 171 -12.54 1.44 -22.44
CA PRO A 171 -12.18 0.04 -22.56
C PRO A 171 -10.69 -0.13 -22.83
N ILE A 172 -10.06 -1.06 -22.10
CA ILE A 172 -8.67 -1.49 -22.30
C ILE A 172 -8.68 -3.00 -22.50
N VAL A 173 -8.05 -3.46 -23.56
CA VAL A 173 -7.93 -4.89 -23.89
C VAL A 173 -6.43 -5.23 -23.95
N LYS A 174 -6.00 -6.20 -23.16
CA LYS A 174 -4.61 -6.69 -23.15
C LYS A 174 -4.56 -8.21 -23.22
N SER A 175 -3.45 -8.73 -23.75
CA SER A 175 -3.16 -10.18 -23.77
C SER A 175 -1.98 -10.44 -22.86
N ASP A 176 -2.20 -11.23 -21.80
CA ASP A 176 -1.15 -11.60 -20.87
C ASP A 176 -1.52 -12.92 -20.15
N PHE A 177 -0.50 -13.71 -19.82
CA PHE A 177 -0.66 -14.93 -19.01
C PHE A 177 -0.70 -14.63 -17.51
N ASN A 178 -0.07 -13.54 -17.06
CA ASN A 178 -0.05 -13.10 -15.66
C ASN A 178 -1.03 -11.94 -15.42
N VAL A 179 -2.24 -12.30 -15.02
CA VAL A 179 -3.33 -11.34 -14.81
C VAL A 179 -2.96 -10.26 -13.78
N ALA A 180 -2.30 -10.62 -12.67
CA ALA A 180 -1.94 -9.67 -11.63
C ALA A 180 -0.93 -8.63 -12.14
N ASN A 181 0.13 -9.06 -12.81
CA ASN A 181 1.12 -8.16 -13.38
C ASN A 181 0.50 -7.24 -14.44
N CYS A 182 -0.33 -7.78 -15.33
CA CYS A 182 -1.01 -6.99 -16.35
C CYS A 182 -1.89 -5.88 -15.76
N ILE A 183 -2.60 -6.15 -14.65
CA ILE A 183 -3.39 -5.16 -13.92
C ILE A 183 -2.50 -4.03 -13.38
N VAL A 184 -1.39 -4.39 -12.68
CA VAL A 184 -0.47 -3.43 -12.08
C VAL A 184 0.24 -2.58 -13.13
N GLU A 185 0.72 -3.19 -14.22
CA GLU A 185 1.34 -2.47 -15.33
C GLU A 185 0.36 -1.49 -15.98
N THR A 186 -0.88 -1.94 -16.23
CA THR A 186 -1.93 -1.07 -16.79
C THR A 186 -2.26 0.09 -15.84
N ALA A 187 -2.30 -0.18 -14.53
CA ALA A 187 -2.53 0.84 -13.53
C ALA A 187 -1.43 1.91 -13.54
N ASN A 188 -0.17 1.50 -13.65
CA ASN A 188 0.97 2.40 -13.73
C ASN A 188 0.98 3.20 -15.05
N GLU A 189 0.75 2.56 -16.20
CA GLU A 189 0.70 3.20 -17.51
C GLU A 189 -0.37 4.29 -17.61
N LYS A 190 -1.55 4.06 -17.04
CA LYS A 190 -2.69 4.98 -17.09
C LYS A 190 -2.74 5.97 -15.92
N GLY A 191 -1.83 5.85 -14.96
CA GLY A 191 -1.82 6.66 -13.73
C GLY A 191 -3.08 6.43 -12.90
N ILE A 192 -3.47 5.16 -12.72
CA ILE A 192 -4.63 4.73 -11.95
C ILE A 192 -4.37 4.96 -10.46
N SER A 193 -5.34 5.50 -9.75
CA SER A 193 -5.31 5.67 -8.29
C SER A 193 -5.96 4.52 -7.53
N ASP A 194 -6.97 3.90 -8.11
CA ASP A 194 -7.78 2.88 -7.45
C ASP A 194 -8.02 1.67 -8.36
N ILE A 195 -7.82 0.47 -7.84
CA ILE A 195 -8.11 -0.79 -8.53
C ILE A 195 -9.26 -1.47 -7.79
N VAL A 196 -10.37 -1.75 -8.48
CA VAL A 196 -11.56 -2.39 -7.90
C VAL A 196 -11.72 -3.79 -8.44
N ILE A 197 -11.59 -4.80 -7.58
CA ILE A 197 -11.73 -6.22 -7.95
C ILE A 197 -12.83 -6.90 -7.16
N GLY A 198 -13.44 -7.92 -7.78
CA GLY A 198 -14.43 -8.78 -7.13
C GLY A 198 -13.81 -10.09 -6.63
N ILE A 199 -14.24 -10.55 -5.47
CA ILE A 199 -13.87 -11.90 -5.00
C ILE A 199 -14.68 -12.95 -5.74
N HIS A 200 -14.00 -13.90 -6.37
CA HIS A 200 -14.63 -15.10 -6.91
C HIS A 200 -14.81 -16.14 -5.79
N GLN A 201 -16.06 -16.36 -5.38
CA GLN A 201 -16.38 -17.51 -4.53
C GLN A 201 -16.37 -18.78 -5.40
N LYS A 202 -15.23 -19.46 -5.50
CA LYS A 202 -15.22 -20.87 -5.89
C LYS A 202 -15.64 -21.68 -4.66
N ALA A 203 -16.60 -22.58 -4.85
CA ALA A 203 -17.25 -23.38 -3.81
C ALA A 203 -16.34 -24.46 -3.16
N ASN A 204 -15.03 -24.44 -3.35
CA ASN A 204 -14.10 -25.43 -2.81
C ASN A 204 -13.32 -24.88 -1.62
N ILE A 205 -13.51 -25.51 -0.48
CA ILE A 205 -13.09 -25.16 0.88
C ILE A 205 -11.55 -25.12 1.10
N VAL A 206 -10.72 -25.40 0.11
CA VAL A 206 -9.28 -25.59 0.28
C VAL A 206 -8.42 -24.44 -0.30
N ASP A 207 -8.97 -23.62 -1.18
CA ASP A 207 -8.24 -22.46 -1.71
C ASP A 207 -8.43 -21.22 -0.82
N THR A 208 -7.32 -20.61 -0.46
CA THR A 208 -7.20 -19.37 0.30
C THR A 208 -8.38 -18.42 0.02
N PHE A 209 -8.98 -17.87 1.06
CA PHE A 209 -10.18 -17.03 1.05
C PHE A 209 -10.20 -15.92 -0.03
N LEU A 210 -9.04 -15.46 -0.47
CA LEU A 210 -8.87 -14.39 -1.46
C LEU A 210 -8.53 -14.87 -2.88
N GLY A 211 -8.10 -16.12 -3.09
CA GLY A 211 -7.62 -16.62 -4.37
C GLY A 211 -6.21 -16.13 -4.75
N SER A 212 -5.52 -16.90 -5.60
CA SER A 212 -4.12 -16.64 -5.97
C SER A 212 -3.88 -15.28 -6.65
N THR A 213 -4.77 -14.88 -7.56
CA THR A 213 -4.66 -13.59 -8.28
C THR A 213 -4.81 -12.40 -7.32
N THR A 214 -5.75 -12.45 -6.37
CA THR A 214 -5.95 -11.39 -5.38
C THR A 214 -4.76 -11.28 -4.44
N THR A 215 -4.22 -12.42 -3.97
CA THR A 215 -3.01 -12.44 -3.14
C THR A 215 -1.81 -11.87 -3.89
N SER A 216 -1.65 -12.20 -5.17
CA SER A 216 -0.58 -11.64 -6.01
C SER A 216 -0.74 -10.13 -6.19
N LEU A 217 -1.98 -9.63 -6.38
CA LEU A 217 -2.26 -8.19 -6.47
C LEU A 217 -1.93 -7.46 -5.17
N ILE A 218 -2.34 -7.98 -4.02
CA ILE A 218 -2.01 -7.39 -2.71
C ILE A 218 -0.50 -7.21 -2.55
N ASN A 219 0.28 -8.21 -2.98
CA ASN A 219 1.74 -8.17 -2.87
C ASN A 219 2.44 -7.29 -3.91
N SER A 220 1.76 -6.96 -5.01
CA SER A 220 2.35 -6.22 -6.15
C SER A 220 1.85 -4.79 -6.29
N THR A 221 0.78 -4.42 -5.57
CA THR A 221 0.17 -3.09 -5.62
C THR A 221 0.76 -2.21 -4.52
N PHE A 222 1.61 -1.24 -4.88
CA PHE A 222 2.31 -0.38 -3.90
C PHE A 222 1.84 1.08 -3.92
N ASN A 223 1.37 1.58 -5.07
CA ASN A 223 1.05 2.99 -5.27
C ASN A 223 -0.44 3.25 -5.52
N GLN A 224 -1.28 2.23 -5.54
CA GLN A 224 -2.71 2.33 -5.80
C GLN A 224 -3.51 1.82 -4.60
N ASN A 225 -4.72 2.33 -4.41
CA ASN A 225 -5.68 1.71 -3.54
C ASN A 225 -6.22 0.43 -4.18
N LEU A 226 -6.14 -0.68 -3.48
CA LEU A 226 -6.78 -1.93 -3.89
C LEU A 226 -8.09 -2.13 -3.12
N ILE A 227 -9.20 -2.09 -3.83
CA ILE A 227 -10.55 -2.29 -3.28
C ILE A 227 -11.03 -3.67 -3.68
N ILE A 228 -11.16 -4.54 -2.69
CA ILE A 228 -11.60 -5.92 -2.86
C ILE A 228 -13.06 -6.00 -2.45
N SER A 229 -13.95 -6.29 -3.41
CA SER A 229 -15.39 -6.29 -3.18
C SER A 229 -15.99 -7.70 -3.16
N SER A 230 -16.84 -7.95 -2.16
CA SER A 230 -17.66 -9.16 -2.05
C SER A 230 -19.06 -8.76 -1.62
N THR A 231 -19.90 -8.35 -2.55
CA THR A 231 -21.28 -7.99 -2.22
C THR A 231 -22.28 -8.91 -2.92
N LYS A 232 -23.40 -9.17 -2.24
CA LYS A 232 -24.52 -9.94 -2.74
C LYS A 232 -25.79 -9.10 -2.89
N LYS A 233 -25.77 -7.86 -2.41
CA LYS A 233 -26.92 -6.96 -2.38
C LYS A 233 -26.65 -5.70 -3.18
N PRO A 234 -27.66 -5.08 -3.80
CA PRO A 234 -27.51 -3.78 -4.44
C PRO A 234 -27.06 -2.70 -3.45
N LEU A 235 -26.12 -1.85 -3.87
CA LEU A 235 -25.53 -0.83 -2.99
C LEU A 235 -26.52 0.26 -2.58
N ASN A 236 -27.53 0.54 -3.38
CA ASN A 236 -28.59 1.48 -3.06
C ASN A 236 -29.54 1.00 -1.93
N SER A 237 -29.42 -0.25 -1.49
CA SER A 237 -30.16 -0.78 -0.33
C SER A 237 -29.42 -0.59 0.99
N LEU A 238 -28.26 0.02 0.99
CA LEU A 238 -27.48 0.29 2.18
C LEU A 238 -28.09 1.45 3.00
N HIS A 239 -28.13 1.29 4.31
CA HIS A 239 -28.60 2.32 5.25
C HIS A 239 -27.45 2.96 6.03
N ARG A 240 -26.31 2.30 6.07
CA ARG A 240 -25.08 2.77 6.72
C ARG A 240 -23.85 2.01 6.19
N VAL A 241 -22.70 2.62 6.31
CA VAL A 241 -21.40 1.96 6.15
C VAL A 241 -20.80 1.72 7.53
N VAL A 242 -20.38 0.49 7.78
CA VAL A 242 -19.64 0.14 9.00
C VAL A 242 -18.17 -0.05 8.62
N VAL A 243 -17.29 0.68 9.26
CA VAL A 243 -15.86 0.69 8.95
C VAL A 243 -15.09 0.22 10.18
N ALA A 244 -14.47 -0.94 10.10
CA ALA A 244 -13.55 -1.41 11.13
C ALA A 244 -12.14 -1.00 10.75
N VAL A 245 -11.50 -0.19 11.59
CA VAL A 245 -10.19 0.42 11.30
C VAL A 245 -9.12 -0.22 12.18
N PRO A 246 -8.07 -0.82 11.60
CA PRO A 246 -6.99 -1.42 12.37
C PRO A 246 -6.25 -0.39 13.24
N ASN A 247 -5.67 -0.87 14.33
CA ASN A 247 -4.82 -0.05 15.18
C ASN A 247 -3.61 0.47 14.39
N ASN A 248 -3.28 1.75 14.59
CA ASN A 248 -2.21 2.46 13.91
C ASN A 248 -2.40 2.65 12.39
N ALA A 249 -3.62 2.48 11.88
CA ALA A 249 -3.93 2.69 10.46
C ALA A 249 -3.63 4.14 10.01
N GLU A 250 -3.71 5.11 10.91
CA GLU A 250 -3.37 6.52 10.67
C GLU A 250 -1.91 6.74 10.25
N ASN A 251 -1.04 5.76 10.52
CA ASN A 251 0.37 5.80 10.11
C ASN A 251 0.60 5.24 8.70
N GLU A 252 -0.40 4.60 8.11
CA GLU A 252 -0.30 4.03 6.78
C GLU A 252 -0.51 5.08 5.68
N ALA A 253 0.22 4.92 4.59
CA ALA A 253 0.24 5.87 3.48
C ALA A 253 -1.13 6.11 2.84
N GLY A 254 -1.94 5.04 2.71
CA GLY A 254 -3.27 5.08 2.12
C GLY A 254 -4.39 5.59 3.02
N PHE A 255 -4.09 6.02 4.26
CA PHE A 255 -5.11 6.34 5.25
C PHE A 255 -6.12 7.39 4.78
N THR A 256 -5.66 8.52 4.27
CA THR A 256 -6.55 9.56 3.75
C THR A 256 -7.28 9.15 2.46
N LEU A 257 -6.68 8.28 1.64
CA LEU A 257 -7.30 7.83 0.40
C LEU A 257 -8.51 6.93 0.65
N TRP A 258 -8.40 5.89 1.49
CA TRP A 258 -9.56 5.04 1.78
C TRP A 258 -10.65 5.81 2.52
N PHE A 259 -10.30 6.76 3.40
CA PHE A 259 -11.27 7.64 4.05
C PHE A 259 -12.07 8.45 3.01
N ASP A 260 -11.40 9.07 2.05
CA ASP A 260 -12.03 9.80 0.95
C ASP A 260 -13.01 8.91 0.16
N ARG A 261 -12.68 7.63 -0.07
CA ARG A 261 -13.57 6.67 -0.76
C ARG A 261 -14.81 6.36 0.08
N ILE A 262 -14.66 6.16 1.38
CA ILE A 262 -15.80 5.97 2.30
C ILE A 262 -16.67 7.23 2.36
N TYR A 263 -16.06 8.40 2.45
CA TYR A 263 -16.76 9.68 2.40
C TYR A 263 -17.62 9.81 1.14
N ASN A 264 -17.05 9.57 -0.04
CA ASN A 264 -17.76 9.63 -1.31
C ASN A 264 -18.95 8.67 -1.36
N ILE A 265 -18.80 7.44 -0.89
CA ILE A 265 -19.91 6.46 -0.78
C ILE A 265 -21.02 7.00 0.11
N CYS A 266 -20.69 7.51 1.30
CA CYS A 266 -21.65 7.98 2.27
C CYS A 266 -22.42 9.22 1.77
N VAL A 267 -21.72 10.15 1.14
CA VAL A 267 -22.33 11.37 0.58
C VAL A 267 -23.25 11.02 -0.59
N GLN A 268 -22.80 10.20 -1.53
CA GLN A 268 -23.60 9.86 -2.71
C GLN A 268 -24.85 9.03 -2.38
N LEU A 269 -24.77 8.14 -1.39
CA LEU A 269 -25.91 7.35 -0.90
C LEU A 269 -26.72 8.04 0.19
N SER A 270 -26.27 9.19 0.69
CA SER A 270 -26.89 9.92 1.82
C SER A 270 -27.04 9.04 3.07
N ILE A 271 -26.03 8.23 3.37
CA ILE A 271 -26.01 7.30 4.50
C ILE A 271 -24.92 7.67 5.50
N LYS A 272 -25.03 7.17 6.72
CA LYS A 272 -24.06 7.41 7.77
C LYS A 272 -22.91 6.42 7.77
N ALA A 273 -21.74 6.87 8.25
CA ALA A 273 -20.61 6.02 8.56
C ALA A 273 -20.55 5.73 10.06
N LEU A 274 -20.28 4.45 10.40
CA LEU A 274 -20.01 4.01 11.75
C LEU A 274 -18.59 3.45 11.79
N PHE A 275 -17.68 4.15 12.47
CA PHE A 275 -16.29 3.72 12.60
C PHE A 275 -16.08 2.98 13.91
N TYR A 276 -15.53 1.77 13.80
CA TYR A 276 -14.97 1.00 14.91
C TYR A 276 -13.46 1.19 14.90
N THR A 277 -12.92 1.82 15.94
CA THR A 277 -11.50 2.21 16.00
C THR A 277 -11.04 2.45 17.43
N ASN A 278 -9.73 2.53 17.65
CA ASN A 278 -9.14 2.96 18.91
C ASN A 278 -9.17 4.50 19.05
N GLU A 279 -8.92 5.01 20.26
CA GLU A 279 -8.95 6.46 20.55
C GLU A 279 -7.92 7.28 19.76
N LEU A 280 -6.77 6.72 19.38
CA LEU A 280 -5.72 7.44 18.66
C LEU A 280 -6.12 7.66 17.19
N THR A 281 -6.52 6.57 16.52
CA THR A 281 -6.99 6.59 15.14
C THR A 281 -8.29 7.40 15.00
N LYS A 282 -9.19 7.35 16.01
CA LYS A 282 -10.42 8.15 16.08
C LYS A 282 -10.14 9.64 15.95
N LYS A 283 -9.20 10.19 16.74
CA LYS A 283 -8.82 11.60 16.66
C LYS A 283 -8.38 12.03 15.25
N THR A 284 -7.66 11.17 14.56
CA THR A 284 -7.23 11.45 13.19
C THR A 284 -8.41 11.41 12.21
N ILE A 285 -9.35 10.47 12.40
CA ILE A 285 -10.57 10.40 11.58
C ILE A 285 -11.47 11.62 11.85
N GLU A 286 -11.62 12.06 13.11
CA GLU A 286 -12.37 13.27 13.47
C GLU A 286 -11.81 14.51 12.77
N GLN A 287 -10.48 14.68 12.74
CA GLN A 287 -9.83 15.78 11.99
C GLN A 287 -10.12 15.70 10.48
N LEU A 288 -10.17 14.50 9.90
CA LEU A 288 -10.56 14.34 8.51
C LEU A 288 -12.04 14.66 8.30
N CYS A 289 -12.93 14.23 9.20
CA CYS A 289 -14.36 14.58 9.14
C CYS A 289 -14.56 16.09 9.15
N ASP A 290 -13.85 16.81 10.01
CA ASP A 290 -13.89 18.28 10.06
C ASP A 290 -13.43 18.91 8.74
N ASN A 291 -12.33 18.41 8.16
CA ASN A 291 -11.80 18.89 6.88
C ASN A 291 -12.73 18.66 5.69
N TYR A 292 -13.54 17.60 5.74
CA TYR A 292 -14.53 17.25 4.69
C TYR A 292 -15.93 17.73 5.00
N GLU A 293 -16.15 18.42 6.13
CA GLU A 293 -17.48 18.80 6.64
C GLU A 293 -18.43 17.59 6.75
N PHE A 294 -17.86 16.42 7.08
CA PHE A 294 -18.58 15.16 7.17
C PHE A 294 -19.19 14.96 8.55
N THR A 295 -20.44 15.34 8.73
CA THR A 295 -21.14 15.34 10.03
C THR A 295 -21.93 14.07 10.32
N ASN A 296 -22.22 13.25 9.29
CA ASN A 296 -23.04 12.04 9.45
C ASN A 296 -22.20 10.81 9.84
N VAL A 297 -21.52 10.89 11.00
CA VAL A 297 -20.53 9.92 11.48
C VAL A 297 -20.82 9.53 12.92
N GLU A 298 -20.67 8.23 13.22
CA GLU A 298 -20.69 7.68 14.58
C GLU A 298 -19.37 6.93 14.83
N PHE A 299 -18.90 6.95 16.08
CA PHE A 299 -17.70 6.23 16.52
C PHE A 299 -18.04 5.21 17.59
N ARG A 300 -17.40 4.07 17.54
CA ARG A 300 -17.39 3.05 18.59
C ARG A 300 -15.99 2.54 18.83
N GLU A 301 -15.70 2.23 20.07
CA GLU A 301 -14.41 1.67 20.45
C GLU A 301 -14.30 0.22 19.96
N LEU A 302 -13.15 -0.12 19.37
CA LEU A 302 -12.75 -1.47 19.00
C LEU A 302 -11.63 -1.89 19.95
N SER A 303 -11.94 -2.71 20.94
CA SER A 303 -10.98 -3.17 21.96
C SER A 303 -10.08 -4.29 21.45
N ALA A 304 -10.61 -5.20 20.65
CA ALA A 304 -9.87 -6.27 19.97
C ALA A 304 -10.54 -6.68 18.66
N TRP A 305 -9.78 -7.30 17.77
CA TRP A 305 -10.30 -7.86 16.50
C TRP A 305 -11.02 -9.21 16.68
N GLU A 306 -10.96 -9.78 17.87
CA GLU A 306 -11.55 -11.06 18.22
C GLU A 306 -12.96 -10.93 18.83
N ASP A 307 -13.41 -9.70 19.07
CA ASP A 307 -14.76 -9.37 19.54
C ASP A 307 -15.67 -8.99 18.34
#